data_ff2885701a9f3c82e636bda80431dbfa
#
_entry.id   ff2885701a9f3c82e636bda80431dbfa
#
_cell.length_a   1.000
_cell.length_b   1.000
_cell.length_c   1.000
_cell.angle_alpha   90.00
_cell.angle_beta   90.00
_cell.angle_gamma   90.00
#
_symmetry.space_group_name_H-M   'P 1'
#
loop_
_entity.id
_entity.type
_entity.pdbx_description
1 polymer ?
#
loop_
_entity_poly.entity_id
_entity_poly.type
_entity_poly.pdbx_seq_one_letter_code
_entity_poly.pdbx_strand_id
1 'polypeptide(L)'
;MKKILLFAAMLSIGNVIAQSTDATYIFYHQHANLVNPAVVGLEMGHTVSVDIRNQFRDMIEAPLTQTFFTTHKLSQRVGLGVSIANNKVFIQKQAGIYADLSYAIPITYNSNLIGGVKFGGDVFNIDGSEMGYYNQLYNSYYPNGNRKHPTYYYNSYLQTISGEFQTNFGTGLYYDHPNFYIGFSMPNMLSSKRVHIDNEVMTSMAETTYYYIMGGYFWRIAPDFTIKPRLQMCLAEGRTPSTDLTIAANFVERAEIGLTYRTAKAASIYLLFNLPDYYVSIGYGFESYFQTHLNLQSRNSHEFLVQFKW
;
A
#
# COMPACT_ATOMS: atom_id res chain seq x y z
N MET A 1 -29.28 9.66 -17.07
CA MET A 1 -29.79 8.79 -16.02
C MET A 1 -29.38 7.32 -16.17
N LYS A 2 -29.53 6.64 -17.32
CA LYS A 2 -29.13 5.22 -17.48
C LYS A 2 -27.64 4.92 -17.20
N LYS A 3 -26.71 5.84 -17.50
CA LYS A 3 -25.27 5.68 -17.24
C LYS A 3 -24.90 5.83 -15.77
N ILE A 4 -25.68 6.58 -14.97
CA ILE A 4 -25.49 6.72 -13.51
C ILE A 4 -26.00 5.48 -12.78
N LEU A 5 -27.07 4.84 -13.27
CA LEU A 5 -27.57 3.59 -12.73
C LEU A 5 -26.63 2.40 -12.97
N LEU A 6 -25.90 2.38 -14.09
CA LEU A 6 -24.88 1.35 -14.35
C LEU A 6 -23.68 1.49 -13.41
N PHE A 7 -23.29 2.72 -13.08
CA PHE A 7 -22.22 2.99 -12.13
C PHE A 7 -22.62 2.64 -10.69
N ALA A 8 -23.88 2.88 -10.31
CA ALA A 8 -24.42 2.49 -9.01
C ALA A 8 -24.60 0.96 -8.85
N ALA A 9 -24.88 0.24 -9.94
CA ALA A 9 -25.02 -1.22 -9.92
C ALA A 9 -23.67 -1.95 -9.80
N MET A 10 -22.54 -1.33 -10.20
CA MET A 10 -21.20 -1.87 -9.97
C MET A 10 -20.74 -1.77 -8.50
N LEU A 11 -21.38 -0.92 -7.69
CA LEU A 11 -21.05 -0.72 -6.27
C LEU A 11 -21.73 -1.74 -5.34
N SER A 12 -22.61 -2.61 -5.84
CA SER A 12 -23.38 -3.55 -5.02
C SER A 12 -22.86 -5.01 -5.03
N ILE A 13 -21.61 -5.24 -5.41
CA ILE A 13 -21.03 -6.59 -5.39
C ILE A 13 -20.63 -6.96 -3.97
N GLY A 14 -21.28 -7.96 -3.52
CA GLY A 14 -21.35 -8.73 -2.28
C GLY A 14 -20.20 -8.67 -1.26
N ASN A 15 -20.62 -8.60 0.00
CA ASN A 15 -19.79 -8.68 1.21
C ASN A 15 -19.18 -10.08 1.40
N VAL A 16 -17.97 -10.28 0.91
CA VAL A 16 -17.09 -11.33 1.42
C VAL A 16 -16.00 -10.63 2.23
N ILE A 17 -15.95 -10.93 3.53
CA ILE A 17 -15.10 -10.22 4.48
C ILE A 17 -13.84 -11.08 4.66
N ALA A 18 -12.79 -10.75 3.91
CA ALA A 18 -11.43 -11.18 4.22
C ALA A 18 -10.62 -9.92 4.55
N GLN A 19 -10.04 -9.85 5.74
CA GLN A 19 -9.09 -8.79 6.07
C GLN A 19 -7.78 -9.09 5.35
N SER A 20 -7.31 -8.14 4.54
CA SER A 20 -5.96 -8.15 3.99
C SER A 20 -4.99 -7.62 5.04
N THR A 21 -3.92 -8.35 5.31
CA THR A 21 -2.80 -7.92 6.16
C THR A 21 -1.77 -7.11 5.39
N ASP A 22 -2.01 -6.85 4.11
CA ASP A 22 -1.07 -6.17 3.24
C ASP A 22 -0.97 -4.68 3.59
N ALA A 23 0.23 -4.14 3.40
CA ALA A 23 0.49 -2.73 3.62
C ALA A 23 -0.38 -1.88 2.65
N THR A 24 -1.30 -1.13 3.22
CA THR A 24 -2.12 -0.17 2.50
C THR A 24 -1.66 1.24 2.87
N TYR A 25 -1.59 2.15 1.90
CA TYR A 25 -1.13 3.51 2.12
C TYR A 25 -2.28 4.51 2.00
N ILE A 26 -2.26 5.58 2.81
CA ILE A 26 -3.15 6.73 2.64
C ILE A 26 -2.64 7.55 1.45
N PHE A 27 -1.30 7.69 1.34
CA PHE A 27 -0.63 8.36 0.23
C PHE A 27 -0.34 7.42 -0.95
N TYR A 28 -1.22 6.45 -1.25
CA TYR A 28 -0.99 5.45 -2.31
C TYR A 28 -0.61 6.07 -3.66
N HIS A 29 -1.10 7.27 -3.95
CA HIS A 29 -0.79 8.00 -5.18
C HIS A 29 0.65 8.55 -5.21
N GLN A 30 1.27 8.82 -4.06
CA GLN A 30 2.68 9.19 -3.94
C GLN A 30 3.59 7.94 -3.97
N HIS A 31 3.03 6.78 -3.61
CA HIS A 31 3.70 5.49 -3.56
C HIS A 31 3.37 4.59 -4.77
N ALA A 32 2.89 5.17 -5.86
CA ALA A 32 2.46 4.41 -7.04
C ALA A 32 3.58 3.53 -7.63
N ASN A 33 4.86 3.90 -7.48
CA ASN A 33 6.02 3.11 -7.88
C ASN A 33 6.16 1.79 -7.11
N LEU A 34 5.65 1.69 -5.89
CA LEU A 34 5.70 0.44 -5.12
C LEU A 34 4.85 -0.64 -5.78
N VAL A 35 3.74 -0.25 -6.40
CA VAL A 35 2.78 -1.17 -7.03
C VAL A 35 2.88 -1.18 -8.56
N ASN A 36 3.38 -0.12 -9.21
CA ASN A 36 3.51 -0.05 -10.67
C ASN A 36 4.89 0.46 -11.09
N PRO A 37 5.79 -0.38 -11.60
CA PRO A 37 7.13 0.04 -12.03
C PRO A 37 7.12 1.01 -13.21
N ALA A 38 6.03 1.11 -13.98
CA ALA A 38 5.94 2.03 -15.11
C ALA A 38 5.89 3.51 -14.68
N VAL A 39 5.61 3.81 -13.41
CA VAL A 39 5.52 5.21 -12.95
C VAL A 39 6.86 5.81 -12.53
N VAL A 40 7.94 5.02 -12.44
CA VAL A 40 9.26 5.56 -12.09
C VAL A 40 9.76 6.50 -13.20
N GLY A 41 10.30 7.66 -12.81
CA GLY A 41 10.77 8.66 -13.75
C GLY A 41 9.68 9.44 -14.50
N LEU A 42 8.40 9.35 -14.11
CA LEU A 42 7.33 10.19 -14.63
C LEU A 42 7.57 11.66 -14.26
N GLU A 43 7.91 11.91 -13.03
CA GLU A 43 8.25 13.25 -12.57
C GLU A 43 9.61 13.69 -13.12
N MET A 44 9.73 14.96 -13.43
CA MET A 44 11.01 15.55 -13.84
C MET A 44 11.97 15.57 -12.65
N GLY A 45 13.22 15.11 -12.87
CA GLY A 45 14.26 15.16 -11.84
C GLY A 45 14.36 13.87 -11.00
N HIS A 46 14.70 14.04 -9.75
CA HIS A 46 14.95 12.98 -8.79
C HIS A 46 13.98 13.11 -7.62
N THR A 47 13.49 11.98 -7.13
CA THR A 47 12.66 11.94 -5.93
C THR A 47 13.27 10.99 -4.91
N VAL A 48 13.33 11.40 -3.66
CA VAL A 48 13.60 10.54 -2.50
C VAL A 48 12.44 10.68 -1.55
N SER A 49 11.89 9.57 -1.10
CA SER A 49 10.73 9.55 -0.21
C SER A 49 10.93 8.62 0.97
N VAL A 50 10.47 9.06 2.12
CA VAL A 50 10.36 8.28 3.36
C VAL A 50 8.92 8.35 3.82
N ASP A 51 8.35 7.22 4.15
CA ASP A 51 7.01 7.10 4.70
C ASP A 51 6.99 6.19 5.92
N ILE A 52 6.22 6.57 6.91
CA ILE A 52 6.00 5.79 8.13
C ILE A 52 4.51 5.74 8.39
N ARG A 53 3.95 4.54 8.37
CA ARG A 53 2.55 4.27 8.66
C ARG A 53 2.41 3.39 9.88
N ASN A 54 1.65 3.87 10.86
CA ASN A 54 1.26 3.14 12.07
C ASN A 54 -0.25 2.88 12.03
N GLN A 55 -0.64 1.60 12.01
CA GLN A 55 -2.04 1.18 11.98
C GLN A 55 -2.47 0.73 13.38
N PHE A 56 -3.69 1.09 13.80
CA PHE A 56 -4.27 0.66 15.08
C PHE A 56 -3.38 0.98 16.29
N ARG A 57 -2.96 2.23 16.40
CA ARG A 57 -1.92 2.72 17.32
C ARG A 57 -2.01 2.23 18.77
N ASP A 58 -3.23 1.98 19.28
CA ASP A 58 -3.42 1.57 20.68
C ASP A 58 -3.38 0.04 20.84
N MET A 59 -3.05 -0.71 19.79
CA MET A 59 -2.78 -2.14 19.90
C MET A 59 -1.35 -2.39 20.37
N ILE A 60 -1.20 -3.41 21.19
CA ILE A 60 0.11 -4.00 21.44
C ILE A 60 0.63 -4.57 20.13
N GLU A 61 1.86 -4.24 19.73
CA GLU A 61 2.46 -4.64 18.45
C GLU A 61 1.64 -4.18 17.22
N ALA A 62 1.14 -2.95 17.30
CA ALA A 62 0.44 -2.32 16.19
C ALA A 62 1.22 -2.45 14.87
N PRO A 63 0.55 -2.74 13.75
CA PRO A 63 1.22 -2.83 12.46
C PRO A 63 1.97 -1.54 12.13
N LEU A 64 3.25 -1.69 11.78
CA LEU A 64 4.14 -0.60 11.41
C LEU A 64 4.71 -0.87 10.02
N THR A 65 4.48 0.04 9.11
CA THR A 65 5.07 0.02 7.76
C THR A 65 6.02 1.20 7.62
N GLN A 66 7.23 0.92 7.18
CA GLN A 66 8.27 1.89 6.88
C GLN A 66 8.69 1.70 5.44
N THR A 67 8.65 2.77 4.66
CA THR A 67 8.97 2.71 3.25
C THR A 67 9.97 3.79 2.89
N PHE A 68 10.96 3.40 2.13
CA PHE A 68 11.91 4.30 1.48
C PHE A 68 11.87 3.99 -0.01
N PHE A 69 11.82 5.03 -0.83
CA PHE A 69 12.05 4.85 -2.26
C PHE A 69 12.77 6.05 -2.86
N THR A 70 13.43 5.80 -3.95
CA THR A 70 14.00 6.85 -4.80
C THR A 70 13.66 6.56 -6.25
N THR A 71 13.35 7.62 -7.01
CA THR A 71 13.10 7.54 -8.44
C THR A 71 13.93 8.58 -9.17
N HIS A 72 14.44 8.19 -10.31
CA HIS A 72 15.33 9.02 -11.13
C HIS A 72 14.88 8.98 -12.59
N LYS A 73 14.76 10.14 -13.20
CA LYS A 73 14.57 10.25 -14.64
C LYS A 73 15.95 10.30 -15.29
N LEU A 74 16.41 9.17 -15.81
CA LEU A 74 17.73 9.05 -16.44
C LEU A 74 17.79 9.71 -17.82
N SER A 75 16.67 9.72 -18.53
CA SER A 75 16.52 10.39 -19.81
C SER A 75 15.06 10.79 -20.04
N GLN A 76 14.75 11.39 -21.18
CA GLN A 76 13.36 11.71 -21.54
C GLN A 76 12.44 10.48 -21.60
N ARG A 77 13.02 9.28 -21.76
CA ARG A 77 12.27 8.04 -21.95
C ARG A 77 12.53 6.96 -20.89
N VAL A 78 13.59 7.10 -20.11
CA VAL A 78 14.03 6.06 -19.17
C VAL A 78 13.94 6.56 -17.74
N GLY A 79 13.21 5.84 -16.92
CA GLY A 79 13.15 6.03 -15.47
C GLY A 79 13.76 4.84 -14.73
N LEU A 80 14.38 5.12 -13.60
CA LEU A 80 14.94 4.14 -12.67
C LEU A 80 14.40 4.40 -11.28
N GLY A 81 14.08 3.35 -10.53
CA GLY A 81 13.63 3.43 -9.16
C GLY A 81 14.27 2.36 -8.28
N VAL A 82 14.39 2.66 -7.00
CA VAL A 82 14.73 1.68 -5.96
C VAL A 82 13.78 1.89 -4.81
N SER A 83 13.24 0.82 -4.26
CA SER A 83 12.36 0.86 -3.11
C SER A 83 12.74 -0.17 -2.06
N ILE A 84 12.58 0.21 -0.80
CA ILE A 84 12.76 -0.64 0.37
C ILE A 84 11.50 -0.47 1.21
N ALA A 85 10.86 -1.58 1.58
CA ALA A 85 9.71 -1.58 2.47
C ALA A 85 9.95 -2.56 3.61
N ASN A 86 9.69 -2.11 4.83
CA ASN A 86 9.71 -2.94 6.03
C ASN A 86 8.32 -2.90 6.67
N ASN A 87 7.68 -4.05 6.74
CA ASN A 87 6.34 -4.21 7.29
C ASN A 87 6.39 -5.17 8.49
N LYS A 88 6.00 -4.67 9.66
CA LYS A 88 5.85 -5.45 10.89
C LYS A 88 4.38 -5.56 11.21
N VAL A 89 3.85 -6.76 11.30
CA VAL A 89 2.48 -7.04 11.72
C VAL A 89 2.52 -8.13 12.77
N PHE A 90 2.35 -7.73 14.03
CA PHE A 90 2.46 -8.63 15.17
C PHE A 90 3.81 -9.36 15.16
N ILE A 91 3.84 -10.71 15.14
CA ILE A 91 5.06 -11.53 15.09
C ILE A 91 5.67 -11.64 13.68
N GLN A 92 4.99 -11.14 12.66
CA GLN A 92 5.43 -11.21 11.28
C GLN A 92 6.25 -9.97 10.91
N LYS A 93 7.41 -10.18 10.32
CA LYS A 93 8.29 -9.12 9.81
C LYS A 93 8.62 -9.44 8.36
N GLN A 94 8.29 -8.53 7.46
CA GLN A 94 8.60 -8.63 6.03
C GLN A 94 9.44 -7.43 5.63
N ALA A 95 10.60 -7.68 5.04
CA ALA A 95 11.44 -6.64 4.47
C ALA A 95 11.69 -6.94 3.01
N GLY A 96 11.40 -5.97 2.14
CA GLY A 96 11.55 -6.10 0.69
C GLY A 96 12.48 -5.03 0.13
N ILE A 97 13.21 -5.38 -0.91
CA ILE A 97 14.02 -4.48 -1.72
C ILE A 97 13.78 -4.74 -3.20
N TYR A 98 13.48 -3.67 -3.95
CA TYR A 98 13.16 -3.75 -5.37
C TYR A 98 13.82 -2.64 -6.16
N ALA A 99 14.21 -2.97 -7.39
CA ALA A 99 14.65 -2.05 -8.41
C ALA A 99 13.61 -2.02 -9.54
N ASP A 100 13.29 -0.84 -10.03
CA ASP A 100 12.32 -0.57 -11.08
C ASP A 100 12.99 0.09 -12.28
N LEU A 101 12.63 -0.34 -13.48
CA LEU A 101 13.05 0.28 -14.73
C LEU A 101 11.81 0.56 -15.57
N SER A 102 11.67 1.78 -16.08
CA SER A 102 10.60 2.17 -16.98
C SER A 102 11.11 2.71 -18.31
N TYR A 103 10.29 2.52 -19.36
CA TYR A 103 10.53 3.07 -20.68
C TYR A 103 9.27 3.71 -21.24
N ALA A 104 9.38 5.01 -21.59
CA ALA A 104 8.28 5.80 -22.14
C ALA A 104 8.32 5.85 -23.66
N ILE A 105 7.19 5.50 -24.27
CA ILE A 105 6.95 5.57 -25.73
C ILE A 105 5.97 6.74 -25.95
N PRO A 106 6.39 7.82 -26.61
CA PRO A 106 5.48 8.90 -26.95
C PRO A 106 4.44 8.43 -27.99
N ILE A 107 3.16 8.54 -27.62
CA ILE A 107 2.05 8.21 -28.50
C ILE A 107 1.55 9.45 -29.25
N THR A 108 1.48 10.55 -28.51
CA THR A 108 1.17 11.86 -29.10
C THR A 108 2.15 12.89 -28.55
N TYR A 109 2.03 14.15 -29.01
CA TYR A 109 2.86 15.25 -28.51
C TYR A 109 2.79 15.40 -26.98
N ASN A 110 1.64 15.10 -26.37
CA ASN A 110 1.38 15.30 -24.95
C ASN A 110 1.09 14.01 -24.17
N SER A 111 1.24 12.84 -24.77
CA SER A 111 0.92 11.59 -24.06
C SER A 111 1.94 10.50 -24.33
N ASN A 112 2.19 9.70 -23.30
CA ASN A 112 3.14 8.61 -23.32
C ASN A 112 2.46 7.30 -22.89
N LEU A 113 2.85 6.22 -23.55
CA LEU A 113 2.63 4.87 -23.02
C LEU A 113 3.93 4.40 -22.40
N ILE A 114 3.89 4.00 -21.14
CA ILE A 114 5.07 3.64 -20.37
C ILE A 114 4.97 2.19 -19.94
N GLY A 115 5.98 1.40 -20.27
CA GLY A 115 6.16 0.06 -19.77
C GLY A 115 7.19 0.06 -18.65
N GLY A 116 6.98 -0.77 -17.62
CA GLY A 116 7.92 -0.90 -16.53
C GLY A 116 8.14 -2.35 -16.11
N VAL A 117 9.32 -2.63 -15.59
CA VAL A 117 9.68 -3.90 -14.96
C VAL A 117 10.24 -3.65 -13.57
N LYS A 118 9.90 -4.54 -12.65
CA LYS A 118 10.35 -4.56 -11.25
C LYS A 118 11.10 -5.85 -11.01
N PHE A 119 12.22 -5.76 -10.32
CA PHE A 119 13.00 -6.91 -9.90
C PHE A 119 13.49 -6.71 -8.46
N GLY A 120 13.41 -7.75 -7.66
CA GLY A 120 13.85 -7.70 -6.28
C GLY A 120 13.40 -8.92 -5.51
N GLY A 121 13.05 -8.73 -4.26
CA GLY A 121 12.52 -9.80 -3.42
C GLY A 121 12.31 -9.36 -1.99
N ASP A 122 11.76 -10.28 -1.23
CA ASP A 122 11.39 -10.10 0.16
C ASP A 122 12.03 -11.16 1.06
N VAL A 123 12.34 -10.76 2.29
CA VAL A 123 12.64 -11.66 3.41
C VAL A 123 11.45 -11.62 4.35
N PHE A 124 10.92 -12.76 4.67
CA PHE A 124 9.79 -12.90 5.58
C PHE A 124 10.19 -13.70 6.81
N ASN A 125 9.98 -13.13 8.00
CA ASN A 125 10.31 -13.75 9.29
C ASN A 125 9.07 -13.87 10.16
N ILE A 126 8.93 -14.97 10.89
CA ILE A 126 7.96 -15.13 11.98
C ILE A 126 8.74 -15.45 13.25
N ASP A 127 8.54 -14.64 14.29
CA ASP A 127 9.12 -14.87 15.59
C ASP A 127 8.11 -15.60 16.50
N GLY A 128 8.17 -16.92 16.50
CA GLY A 128 7.31 -17.74 17.33
C GLY A 128 7.56 -17.56 18.84
N SER A 129 8.76 -17.15 19.26
CA SER A 129 9.10 -16.97 20.67
C SER A 129 8.41 -15.77 21.32
N GLU A 130 8.15 -14.72 20.54
CA GLU A 130 7.41 -13.52 21.02
C GLU A 130 5.96 -13.85 21.42
N MET A 131 5.38 -14.91 20.90
CA MET A 131 3.98 -15.31 21.17
C MET A 131 3.74 -15.70 22.64
N GLY A 132 4.71 -16.37 23.28
CA GLY A 132 4.64 -16.70 24.71
C GLY A 132 4.59 -15.46 25.60
N TYR A 133 5.36 -14.43 25.23
CA TYR A 133 5.37 -13.15 25.92
C TYR A 133 4.01 -12.42 25.81
N TYR A 134 3.37 -12.44 24.65
CA TYR A 134 2.05 -11.82 24.46
C TYR A 134 0.94 -12.52 25.24
N ASN A 135 1.00 -13.85 25.40
CA ASN A 135 0.07 -14.57 26.25
C ASN A 135 0.23 -14.17 27.73
N GLN A 136 1.44 -13.97 28.20
CA GLN A 136 1.68 -13.49 29.58
C GLN A 136 1.18 -12.06 29.76
N LEU A 137 1.45 -11.17 28.81
CA LEU A 137 0.97 -9.78 28.82
C LEU A 137 -0.56 -9.74 28.79
N TYR A 138 -1.21 -10.48 27.92
CA TYR A 138 -2.66 -10.55 27.81
C TYR A 138 -3.29 -11.05 29.14
N ASN A 139 -2.74 -12.10 29.72
CA ASN A 139 -3.21 -12.64 31.02
C ASN A 139 -2.96 -11.68 32.19
N SER A 140 -1.93 -10.84 32.13
CA SER A 140 -1.67 -9.82 33.15
C SER A 140 -2.62 -8.63 33.05
N TYR A 141 -3.05 -8.25 31.85
CA TYR A 141 -4.02 -7.18 31.62
C TYR A 141 -5.47 -7.59 31.94
N TYR A 142 -5.79 -8.89 31.88
CA TYR A 142 -7.12 -9.44 32.17
C TYR A 142 -7.08 -10.53 33.24
N PRO A 143 -6.68 -10.20 34.49
CA PRO A 143 -6.49 -11.22 35.52
C PRO A 143 -7.76 -11.91 35.97
N ASN A 144 -8.95 -11.34 35.69
CA ASN A 144 -10.23 -11.84 36.19
C ASN A 144 -11.03 -12.67 35.17
N GLY A 145 -10.38 -13.22 34.15
CA GLY A 145 -10.91 -14.37 33.41
C GLY A 145 -12.35 -14.28 32.89
N ASN A 146 -12.88 -13.09 32.58
CA ASN A 146 -14.12 -13.00 31.80
C ASN A 146 -13.87 -13.47 30.37
N ARG A 147 -13.67 -14.79 30.26
CA ARG A 147 -13.34 -15.54 29.04
C ARG A 147 -14.55 -15.58 28.10
N LYS A 148 -14.86 -14.44 27.46
CA LYS A 148 -15.75 -14.43 26.28
C LYS A 148 -15.00 -14.72 24.96
N HIS A 149 -13.70 -14.92 25.02
CA HIS A 149 -12.92 -15.32 23.85
C HIS A 149 -12.36 -16.73 24.07
N PRO A 150 -12.41 -17.59 23.04
CA PRO A 150 -11.80 -18.91 23.14
C PRO A 150 -10.35 -18.71 23.54
N THR A 151 -9.98 -19.39 24.62
CA THR A 151 -8.58 -19.54 24.98
C THR A 151 -7.94 -20.19 23.78
N TYR A 152 -7.23 -19.42 22.96
CA TYR A 152 -6.34 -20.02 22.01
C TYR A 152 -5.36 -20.84 22.84
N TYR A 153 -5.57 -22.13 22.88
CA TYR A 153 -4.58 -23.08 23.38
C TYR A 153 -3.37 -22.86 22.50
N TYR A 154 -2.45 -22.11 23.03
CA TYR A 154 -1.20 -21.87 22.41
C TYR A 154 -0.40 -23.17 22.49
N ASN A 155 -0.41 -23.92 21.42
CA ASN A 155 0.58 -24.95 21.22
C ASN A 155 1.92 -24.25 21.11
N SER A 156 2.84 -24.55 22.00
CA SER A 156 4.24 -24.10 22.06
C SER A 156 5.06 -24.48 20.80
N TYR A 157 4.41 -24.77 19.71
CA TYR A 157 4.96 -25.33 18.47
C TYR A 157 5.03 -24.32 17.31
N LEU A 158 4.68 -23.04 17.52
CA LEU A 158 5.02 -22.05 16.52
C LEU A 158 6.52 -21.81 16.56
N GLN A 159 7.20 -22.49 15.68
CA GLN A 159 8.64 -22.32 15.51
C GLN A 159 8.92 -20.93 14.93
N THR A 160 10.04 -20.37 15.35
CA THR A 160 10.60 -19.19 14.71
C THR A 160 11.00 -19.57 13.29
N ILE A 161 10.36 -18.94 12.30
CA ILE A 161 10.71 -19.08 10.89
C ILE A 161 11.64 -17.93 10.53
N SER A 162 12.91 -18.21 10.36
CA SER A 162 13.86 -17.28 9.73
C SER A 162 13.69 -17.39 8.23
N GLY A 163 13.31 -16.30 7.60
CA GLY A 163 12.99 -16.29 6.17
C GLY A 163 14.22 -16.33 5.30
N GLU A 164 14.12 -17.06 4.21
CA GLU A 164 15.03 -16.96 3.09
C GLU A 164 14.62 -15.79 2.18
N PHE A 165 15.60 -15.17 1.52
CA PHE A 165 15.30 -14.15 0.52
C PHE A 165 14.60 -14.79 -0.67
N GLN A 166 13.40 -14.29 -0.99
CA GLN A 166 12.62 -14.70 -2.15
C GLN A 166 12.70 -13.65 -3.24
N THR A 167 13.29 -14.04 -4.35
CA THR A 167 13.27 -13.21 -5.55
C THR A 167 11.86 -13.11 -6.12
N ASN A 168 11.52 -11.93 -6.58
CA ASN A 168 10.28 -11.67 -7.29
C ASN A 168 10.53 -10.70 -8.44
N PHE A 169 9.65 -10.72 -9.43
CA PHE A 169 9.64 -9.74 -10.50
C PHE A 169 8.21 -9.29 -10.77
N GLY A 170 8.09 -8.11 -11.33
CA GLY A 170 6.81 -7.52 -11.67
C GLY A 170 6.87 -6.73 -12.96
N THR A 171 5.70 -6.38 -13.45
CA THR A 171 5.56 -5.56 -14.65
C THR A 171 4.42 -4.56 -14.50
N GLY A 172 4.48 -3.50 -15.30
CA GLY A 172 3.42 -2.52 -15.33
C GLY A 172 3.34 -1.78 -16.66
N LEU A 173 2.15 -1.27 -16.90
CA LEU A 173 1.84 -0.35 -18.00
C LEU A 173 1.20 0.88 -17.42
N TYR A 174 1.50 2.03 -18.00
CA TYR A 174 0.93 3.31 -17.59
C TYR A 174 0.77 4.20 -18.82
N TYR A 175 -0.43 4.74 -18.99
CA TYR A 175 -0.71 5.76 -19.97
C TYR A 175 -0.78 7.11 -19.27
N ASP A 176 0.12 7.99 -19.63
CA ASP A 176 0.26 9.34 -19.10
C ASP A 176 -0.27 10.38 -20.10
N HIS A 177 -1.19 11.20 -19.63
CA HIS A 177 -1.76 12.31 -20.39
C HIS A 177 -1.91 13.54 -19.47
N PRO A 178 -1.77 14.79 -19.95
CA PRO A 178 -1.84 15.99 -19.11
C PRO A 178 -3.10 16.14 -18.26
N ASN A 179 -4.20 15.51 -18.64
CA ASN A 179 -5.47 15.63 -17.93
C ASN A 179 -5.89 14.34 -17.18
N PHE A 180 -5.32 13.19 -17.52
CA PHE A 180 -5.68 11.92 -16.87
C PHE A 180 -4.57 10.90 -17.02
N TYR A 181 -4.64 9.86 -16.22
CA TYR A 181 -3.78 8.70 -16.36
C TYR A 181 -4.56 7.42 -16.11
N ILE A 182 -4.05 6.33 -16.69
CA ILE A 182 -4.53 4.98 -16.43
C ILE A 182 -3.32 4.07 -16.33
N GLY A 183 -3.30 3.20 -15.32
CA GLY A 183 -2.23 2.22 -15.10
C GLY A 183 -2.78 0.84 -14.80
N PHE A 184 -2.03 -0.15 -15.21
CA PHE A 184 -2.22 -1.56 -14.86
C PHE A 184 -0.89 -2.15 -14.46
N SER A 185 -0.85 -2.98 -13.42
CA SER A 185 0.40 -3.62 -13.00
C SER A 185 0.19 -4.91 -12.24
N MET A 186 1.26 -5.65 -12.17
CA MET A 186 1.46 -6.91 -11.50
C MET A 186 2.84 -6.87 -10.83
N PRO A 187 2.94 -6.25 -9.63
CA PRO A 187 4.25 -5.97 -9.01
C PRO A 187 4.97 -7.22 -8.51
N ASN A 188 4.24 -8.32 -8.29
CA ASN A 188 4.76 -9.61 -7.86
C ASN A 188 4.15 -10.73 -8.72
N MET A 189 4.92 -11.28 -9.63
CA MET A 189 4.46 -12.32 -10.57
C MET A 189 4.78 -13.74 -10.09
N LEU A 190 5.79 -13.89 -9.23
CA LEU A 190 6.14 -15.18 -8.67
C LEU A 190 5.35 -15.39 -7.40
N SER A 191 4.30 -16.20 -7.47
CA SER A 191 3.60 -16.69 -6.28
C SER A 191 4.36 -17.89 -5.73
N SER A 192 4.81 -17.82 -4.47
CA SER A 192 5.43 -18.96 -3.81
C SER A 192 4.52 -19.48 -2.70
N LYS A 193 4.25 -20.78 -2.73
CA LYS A 193 3.64 -21.47 -1.59
C LYS A 193 4.77 -22.04 -0.76
N ARG A 194 4.98 -21.49 0.43
CA ARG A 194 5.87 -22.12 1.42
C ARG A 194 5.06 -23.04 2.28
N VAL A 195 5.44 -24.29 2.29
CA VAL A 195 4.96 -25.28 3.28
C VAL A 195 6.18 -25.64 4.09
N HIS A 196 6.25 -25.16 5.32
CA HIS A 196 7.25 -25.61 6.27
C HIS A 196 6.62 -26.71 7.11
N ILE A 197 7.17 -27.91 7.06
CA ILE A 197 6.72 -29.06 7.87
C ILE A 197 7.84 -29.34 8.86
N ASP A 198 7.57 -29.10 10.13
CA ASP A 198 8.45 -29.51 11.20
C ASP A 198 7.62 -30.10 12.34
N ASN A 199 8.04 -31.27 12.83
CA ASN A 199 7.37 -32.02 13.89
C ASN A 199 5.85 -32.14 13.74
N GLU A 200 5.34 -32.54 12.57
CA GLU A 200 3.92 -32.69 12.24
C GLU A 200 3.10 -31.37 12.20
N VAL A 201 3.72 -30.22 12.40
CA VAL A 201 3.07 -28.92 12.23
C VAL A 201 3.34 -28.38 10.84
N MET A 202 2.29 -28.21 10.06
CA MET A 202 2.36 -27.65 8.73
C MET A 202 2.05 -26.15 8.77
N THR A 203 3.07 -25.33 8.57
CA THR A 203 2.89 -23.87 8.38
C THR A 203 2.91 -23.58 6.89
N SER A 204 1.79 -23.13 6.34
CA SER A 204 1.67 -22.75 4.93
C SER A 204 1.65 -21.23 4.79
N MET A 205 2.58 -20.69 4.04
CA MET A 205 2.60 -19.30 3.60
C MET A 205 2.41 -19.27 2.10
N ALA A 206 1.38 -18.61 1.65
CA ALA A 206 1.14 -18.38 0.23
C ALA A 206 1.36 -16.90 -0.07
N GLU A 207 2.33 -16.60 -0.90
CA GLU A 207 2.44 -15.29 -1.52
C GLU A 207 1.46 -15.25 -2.69
N THR A 208 0.54 -14.30 -2.64
CA THR A 208 -0.52 -14.16 -3.65
C THR A 208 -0.09 -13.13 -4.67
N THR A 209 -0.32 -13.42 -5.95
CA THR A 209 -0.12 -12.44 -7.01
C THR A 209 -1.17 -11.35 -6.93
N TYR A 210 -0.72 -10.10 -7.00
CA TYR A 210 -1.57 -8.92 -6.98
C TYR A 210 -1.64 -8.27 -8.35
N TYR A 211 -2.84 -7.82 -8.70
CA TYR A 211 -3.11 -7.00 -9.88
C TYR A 211 -3.62 -5.64 -9.43
N TYR A 212 -3.02 -4.58 -9.94
CA TYR A 212 -3.44 -3.23 -9.66
C TYR A 212 -3.97 -2.55 -10.91
N ILE A 213 -5.08 -1.86 -10.75
CA ILE A 213 -5.63 -0.93 -11.73
C ILE A 213 -5.67 0.43 -11.07
N MET A 214 -5.10 1.42 -11.70
CA MET A 214 -5.08 2.79 -11.18
C MET A 214 -5.53 3.78 -12.25
N GLY A 215 -6.12 4.88 -11.81
CA GLY A 215 -6.54 5.95 -12.71
C GLY A 215 -6.81 7.23 -11.94
N GLY A 216 -6.68 8.33 -12.65
CA GLY A 216 -7.00 9.65 -12.10
C GLY A 216 -7.23 10.67 -13.18
N TYR A 217 -7.89 11.74 -12.80
CA TYR A 217 -8.17 12.87 -13.66
C TYR A 217 -7.73 14.17 -13.00
N PHE A 218 -7.20 15.10 -13.76
CA PHE A 218 -6.77 16.44 -13.30
C PHE A 218 -7.74 17.48 -13.82
N TRP A 219 -8.75 17.80 -13.02
CA TRP A 219 -9.74 18.79 -13.39
C TRP A 219 -9.31 20.17 -12.93
N ARG A 220 -8.68 20.91 -13.82
CA ARG A 220 -8.24 22.30 -13.58
C ARG A 220 -9.44 23.23 -13.67
N ILE A 221 -9.97 23.64 -12.51
CA ILE A 221 -11.13 24.54 -12.41
C ILE A 221 -10.67 25.99 -12.55
N ALA A 222 -9.50 26.32 -12.00
CA ALA A 222 -8.87 27.63 -12.08
C ALA A 222 -7.34 27.44 -12.21
N PRO A 223 -6.59 28.48 -12.59
CA PRO A 223 -5.13 28.40 -12.65
C PRO A 223 -4.50 27.86 -11.37
N ASP A 224 -5.04 28.23 -10.24
CA ASP A 224 -4.51 27.91 -8.90
C ASP A 224 -5.31 26.79 -8.19
N PHE A 225 -6.28 26.17 -8.87
CA PHE A 225 -7.15 25.19 -8.24
C PHE A 225 -7.46 24.00 -9.14
N THR A 226 -7.05 22.81 -8.69
CA THR A 226 -7.27 21.55 -9.41
C THR A 226 -7.95 20.54 -8.51
N ILE A 227 -9.02 19.93 -8.99
CA ILE A 227 -9.64 18.75 -8.36
C ILE A 227 -9.07 17.50 -9.03
N LYS A 228 -8.68 16.52 -8.20
CA LYS A 228 -8.03 15.28 -8.62
C LYS A 228 -8.81 14.07 -8.11
N PRO A 229 -9.87 13.61 -8.81
CA PRO A 229 -10.44 12.28 -8.55
C PRO A 229 -9.45 11.21 -8.95
N ARG A 230 -9.25 10.21 -8.07
CA ARG A 230 -8.32 9.09 -8.26
C ARG A 230 -8.97 7.79 -7.82
N LEU A 231 -8.54 6.71 -8.45
CA LEU A 231 -8.95 5.35 -8.14
C LEU A 231 -7.71 4.45 -8.12
N GLN A 232 -7.64 3.56 -7.15
CA GLN A 232 -6.75 2.41 -7.17
C GLN A 232 -7.54 1.17 -6.77
N MET A 233 -7.48 0.12 -7.58
CA MET A 233 -8.08 -1.17 -7.30
C MET A 233 -6.99 -2.22 -7.17
N CYS A 234 -7.05 -3.01 -6.13
CA CYS A 234 -6.20 -4.16 -5.88
C CYS A 234 -7.02 -5.44 -5.97
N LEU A 235 -6.60 -6.35 -6.82
CA LEU A 235 -7.19 -7.67 -7.03
C LEU A 235 -6.17 -8.73 -6.68
N ALA A 236 -6.59 -9.78 -5.98
CA ALA A 236 -5.73 -10.92 -5.65
C ALA A 236 -6.57 -12.19 -5.62
N GLU A 237 -5.96 -13.32 -5.99
CA GLU A 237 -6.65 -14.61 -5.99
C GLU A 237 -7.06 -15.00 -4.56
N GLY A 238 -8.31 -15.40 -4.39
CA GLY A 238 -8.86 -15.81 -3.09
C GLY A 238 -9.10 -14.68 -2.11
N ARG A 239 -8.96 -13.41 -2.51
CA ARG A 239 -9.18 -12.23 -1.67
C ARG A 239 -10.28 -11.33 -2.24
N THR A 240 -10.96 -10.61 -1.35
CA THR A 240 -11.93 -9.60 -1.77
C THR A 240 -11.22 -8.44 -2.44
N PRO A 241 -11.66 -7.96 -3.61
CA PRO A 241 -11.13 -6.76 -4.24
C PRO A 241 -11.17 -5.56 -3.28
N SER A 242 -10.07 -4.83 -3.18
CA SER A 242 -10.00 -3.57 -2.45
C SER A 242 -9.90 -2.42 -3.43
N THR A 243 -10.74 -1.40 -3.25
CA THR A 243 -10.76 -0.21 -4.10
C THR A 243 -10.67 1.03 -3.23
N ASP A 244 -9.72 1.89 -3.54
CA ASP A 244 -9.55 3.21 -2.95
C ASP A 244 -10.05 4.26 -3.93
N LEU A 245 -11.04 5.04 -3.50
CA LEU A 245 -11.61 6.15 -4.24
C LEU A 245 -11.23 7.44 -3.53
N THR A 246 -10.46 8.27 -4.18
CA THR A 246 -9.99 9.55 -3.62
C THR A 246 -10.54 10.72 -4.42
N ILE A 247 -10.96 11.76 -3.71
CA ILE A 247 -11.12 13.09 -4.25
C ILE A 247 -10.17 14.02 -3.53
N ALA A 248 -9.32 14.71 -4.29
CA ALA A 248 -8.36 15.66 -3.73
C ALA A 248 -8.52 17.04 -4.35
N ALA A 249 -8.29 18.05 -3.56
CA ALA A 249 -8.23 19.45 -3.97
C ALA A 249 -6.79 19.95 -3.80
N ASN A 250 -6.21 20.45 -4.87
CA ASN A 250 -4.87 21.00 -4.89
C ASN A 250 -4.94 22.50 -5.11
N PHE A 251 -4.23 23.23 -4.27
CA PHE A 251 -4.18 24.69 -4.24
C PHE A 251 -2.77 25.17 -4.59
N VAL A 252 -2.65 25.94 -5.69
CA VAL A 252 -1.40 26.61 -6.12
C VAL A 252 -0.21 25.64 -6.21
N GLU A 253 -0.48 24.33 -6.39
CA GLU A 253 0.51 23.25 -6.35
C GLU A 253 1.30 23.17 -5.01
N ARG A 254 0.92 23.97 -4.01
CA ARG A 254 1.59 24.05 -2.70
C ARG A 254 0.89 23.25 -1.60
N ALA A 255 -0.42 23.11 -1.68
CA ALA A 255 -1.20 22.37 -0.68
C ALA A 255 -2.21 21.47 -1.38
N GLU A 256 -2.29 20.23 -0.93
CA GLU A 256 -3.32 19.28 -1.37
C GLU A 256 -4.01 18.69 -0.14
N ILE A 257 -5.34 18.70 -0.17
CA ILE A 257 -6.18 17.99 0.79
C ILE A 257 -6.94 16.90 0.04
N GLY A 258 -6.96 15.68 0.56
CA GLY A 258 -7.69 14.58 -0.06
C GLY A 258 -8.50 13.79 0.93
N LEU A 259 -9.62 13.29 0.44
CA LEU A 259 -10.52 12.36 1.13
C LEU A 259 -10.55 11.06 0.35
N THR A 260 -10.31 9.95 1.02
CA THR A 260 -10.33 8.61 0.41
C THR A 260 -11.38 7.74 1.11
N TYR A 261 -12.18 7.06 0.31
CA TYR A 261 -13.02 5.96 0.75
C TYR A 261 -12.41 4.65 0.25
N ARG A 262 -12.17 3.72 1.16
CA ARG A 262 -11.68 2.36 0.87
C ARG A 262 -12.82 1.36 1.05
N THR A 263 -13.06 0.54 0.04
CA THR A 263 -14.14 -0.49 0.10
C THR A 263 -13.91 -1.52 1.21
N ALA A 264 -12.66 -1.67 1.68
CA ALA A 264 -12.31 -2.44 2.88
C ALA A 264 -12.80 -1.77 4.19
N LYS A 265 -13.82 -0.88 4.09
CA LYS A 265 -14.54 -0.23 5.18
C LYS A 265 -13.70 0.74 6.00
N ALA A 266 -12.90 1.55 5.32
CA ALA A 266 -12.13 2.63 5.91
C ALA A 266 -12.38 3.95 5.17
N ALA A 267 -12.18 5.06 5.86
CA ALA A 267 -12.06 6.38 5.24
C ALA A 267 -10.83 7.08 5.78
N SER A 268 -10.17 7.82 4.91
CA SER A 268 -8.99 8.60 5.27
C SER A 268 -9.08 10.04 4.78
N ILE A 269 -8.40 10.91 5.50
CA ILE A 269 -8.11 12.27 5.10
C ILE A 269 -6.61 12.47 5.12
N TYR A 270 -6.09 13.21 4.15
CA TYR A 270 -4.68 13.60 4.17
C TYR A 270 -4.50 15.07 3.81
N LEU A 271 -3.39 15.60 4.28
CA LEU A 271 -2.84 16.91 3.93
C LEU A 271 -1.43 16.69 3.37
N LEU A 272 -1.12 17.32 2.26
CA LEU A 272 0.20 17.32 1.65
C LEU A 272 0.59 18.77 1.36
N PHE A 273 1.74 19.19 1.90
CA PHE A 273 2.32 20.51 1.66
C PHE A 273 3.58 20.37 0.81
N ASN A 274 3.59 21.02 -0.32
CA ASN A 274 4.75 21.13 -1.18
C ASN A 274 5.45 22.46 -0.92
N LEU A 275 6.71 22.40 -0.60
CA LEU A 275 7.59 23.54 -0.35
C LEU A 275 8.62 23.61 -1.49
N PRO A 276 8.24 24.13 -2.68
CA PRO A 276 9.09 24.07 -3.87
C PRO A 276 10.42 24.78 -3.68
N ASP A 277 10.45 25.86 -2.90
CA ASP A 277 11.67 26.62 -2.60
C ASP A 277 12.72 25.78 -1.83
N TYR A 278 12.29 24.71 -1.18
CA TYR A 278 13.13 23.78 -0.41
C TYR A 278 13.20 22.39 -1.03
N TYR A 279 12.52 22.16 -2.15
CA TYR A 279 12.43 20.84 -2.79
C TYR A 279 11.83 19.76 -1.88
N VAL A 280 10.97 20.14 -0.93
CA VAL A 280 10.42 19.25 0.10
C VAL A 280 8.90 19.20 -0.02
N SER A 281 8.35 18.00 0.13
CA SER A 281 6.92 17.79 0.38
C SER A 281 6.75 17.06 1.71
N ILE A 282 5.80 17.50 2.51
CA ILE A 282 5.48 16.91 3.82
C ILE A 282 4.01 16.54 3.83
N GLY A 283 3.70 15.30 4.16
CA GLY A 283 2.34 14.78 4.22
C GLY A 283 1.99 14.20 5.59
N TYR A 284 0.73 14.37 5.99
CA TYR A 284 0.12 13.70 7.12
C TYR A 284 -1.22 13.15 6.72
N GLY A 285 -1.44 11.86 6.99
CA GLY A 285 -2.67 11.15 6.73
C GLY A 285 -3.26 10.52 8.00
N PHE A 286 -4.58 10.58 8.10
CA PHE A 286 -5.36 9.94 9.13
C PHE A 286 -6.40 9.02 8.48
N GLU A 287 -6.52 7.78 8.96
CA GLU A 287 -7.51 6.82 8.48
C GLU A 287 -8.26 6.21 9.65
N SER A 288 -9.56 6.01 9.46
CA SER A 288 -10.44 5.35 10.44
C SER A 288 -11.20 4.20 9.77
N TYR A 289 -11.27 3.07 10.46
CA TYR A 289 -11.99 1.88 10.01
C TYR A 289 -13.39 1.83 10.62
N PHE A 290 -14.42 1.66 9.80
CA PHE A 290 -15.82 1.64 10.24
C PHE A 290 -16.21 0.31 10.87
N GLN A 291 -15.60 -0.79 10.41
CA GLN A 291 -15.84 -2.13 10.93
C GLN A 291 -14.49 -2.85 11.08
N THR A 292 -14.27 -3.40 12.27
CA THR A 292 -13.20 -4.34 12.54
C THR A 292 -13.83 -5.58 13.18
N HIS A 293 -13.44 -6.77 12.76
CA HIS A 293 -13.87 -8.02 13.41
C HIS A 293 -13.19 -8.23 14.74
N LEU A 294 -12.12 -7.49 14.99
CA LEU A 294 -11.43 -7.43 16.26
C LEU A 294 -12.11 -6.35 17.10
N ASN A 295 -12.42 -6.62 18.36
CA ASN A 295 -12.84 -5.64 19.35
C ASN A 295 -11.65 -4.75 19.72
N LEU A 296 -11.13 -4.04 18.72
CA LEU A 296 -9.99 -3.14 18.90
C LEU A 296 -10.46 -1.86 19.61
N GLN A 297 -9.70 -1.43 20.61
CA GLN A 297 -9.94 -0.16 21.28
C GLN A 297 -9.67 1.02 20.34
N SER A 298 -8.70 0.89 19.45
CA SER A 298 -8.41 1.87 18.39
C SER A 298 -8.67 1.33 17.00
N ARG A 299 -9.29 2.16 16.17
CA ARG A 299 -9.60 1.89 14.76
C ARG A 299 -8.87 2.84 13.83
N ASN A 300 -7.90 3.56 14.36
CA ASN A 300 -7.26 4.67 13.67
C ASN A 300 -5.85 4.31 13.23
N SER A 301 -5.46 4.87 12.10
CA SER A 301 -4.12 4.75 11.53
C SER A 301 -3.59 6.12 11.17
N HIS A 302 -2.29 6.29 11.28
CA HIS A 302 -1.59 7.52 10.98
C HIS A 302 -0.46 7.23 9.99
N GLU A 303 -0.26 8.14 9.05
CA GLU A 303 0.80 8.04 8.06
C GLU A 303 1.51 9.39 7.91
N PHE A 304 2.83 9.35 7.87
CA PHE A 304 3.69 10.52 7.71
C PHE A 304 4.59 10.30 6.49
N LEU A 305 4.57 11.28 5.60
CA LEU A 305 5.31 11.28 4.36
C LEU A 305 6.26 12.47 4.32
N VAL A 306 7.51 12.22 3.93
CA VAL A 306 8.46 13.27 3.58
C VAL A 306 9.10 12.92 2.24
N GLN A 307 9.06 13.84 1.29
CA GLN A 307 9.67 13.67 -0.03
C GLN A 307 10.58 14.84 -0.36
N PHE A 308 11.69 14.55 -1.00
CA PHE A 308 12.60 15.50 -1.61
C PHE A 308 12.55 15.33 -3.12
N LYS A 309 12.36 16.44 -3.86
CA LYS A 309 12.25 16.43 -5.32
C LYS A 309 13.15 17.54 -5.88
N TRP A 310 14.12 17.20 -6.71
CA TRP A 310 15.07 18.17 -7.32
C TRP A 310 15.45 17.80 -8.74
#